data_836da0e8fead33bf86f73601e42074ac
#
_entry.id   836da0e8fead33bf86f73601e42074ac
#
_cell.length_a   1.000
_cell.length_b   1.000
_cell.length_c   1.000
_cell.angle_alpha   90.00
_cell.angle_beta   90.00
_cell.angle_gamma   90.00
#
_symmetry.space_group_name_H-M   'P 1'
#
loop_
_entity.id
_entity.type
_entity.pdbx_description
1 polymer ?
#
loop_
_entity_poly.entity_id
_entity_poly.type
_entity_poly.pdbx_seq_one_letter_code
_entity_poly.pdbx_strand_id
1 'polypeptide(L)'
;MKALAKKDLKGVLKSWTEKYHVLAPSRMTNGDCIFDTFQEESFTLDYKKPPLLPKAVFLPHNEVVFEVKENKFREVIYARNTILFGIRSCDMMGLLQSTSFMTRDRDDIYYSTKKERATIIVMACPGPQNETCFCTTTLSGPVAQRGFDLLFFDMGNDFIIETGSDRGKELLSSGPFTDMDDNLAGEKIKTFKDKAVRDIPVVDEVHKAMRRLKDGMADEKVWEYFGRKCIVCGGCAFVCPTCTCFNVYDQESAPGNGVRARAWDACLYGGFTREASGHNPRPTQASRLKRRHEHKLLYHNETDIQESLCGCVGCGRCSDYCPVRIGTLEVAREIVKE
;
A
#
# COMPACT_ATOMS: atom_id res chain seq x y z
N MET A 1 -4.63 1.66 -27.62
CA MET A 1 -4.69 0.89 -26.35
C MET A 1 -4.79 -0.61 -26.64
N LYS A 2 -4.66 -1.48 -25.62
CA LYS A 2 -4.82 -2.93 -25.80
C LYS A 2 -6.07 -3.43 -25.06
N ALA A 3 -6.63 -4.54 -25.56
CA ALA A 3 -7.72 -5.26 -24.91
C ALA A 3 -7.32 -6.71 -24.68
N LEU A 4 -7.92 -7.34 -23.66
CA LEU A 4 -7.75 -8.74 -23.32
C LEU A 4 -9.11 -9.33 -22.93
N ALA A 5 -9.51 -10.42 -23.55
CA ALA A 5 -10.71 -11.14 -23.12
C ALA A 5 -10.49 -11.72 -21.70
N LYS A 6 -11.47 -11.54 -20.83
CA LYS A 6 -11.35 -11.91 -19.40
C LYS A 6 -11.07 -13.40 -19.21
N LYS A 7 -11.61 -14.24 -20.10
CA LYS A 7 -11.37 -15.70 -20.10
C LYS A 7 -9.89 -16.07 -20.32
N ASP A 8 -9.12 -15.22 -21.02
CA ASP A 8 -7.73 -15.52 -21.39
C ASP A 8 -6.73 -15.08 -20.31
N LEU A 9 -7.17 -14.28 -19.31
CA LEU A 9 -6.30 -13.72 -18.29
C LEU A 9 -5.51 -14.77 -17.51
N LYS A 10 -6.14 -15.89 -17.12
CA LYS A 10 -5.43 -16.96 -16.40
C LYS A 10 -4.28 -17.54 -17.21
N GLY A 11 -4.51 -17.77 -18.52
CA GLY A 11 -3.47 -18.24 -19.43
C GLY A 11 -2.31 -17.25 -19.57
N VAL A 12 -2.63 -15.95 -19.61
CA VAL A 12 -1.63 -14.87 -19.64
C VAL A 12 -0.81 -14.87 -18.35
N LEU A 13 -1.45 -14.89 -17.18
CA LEU A 13 -0.73 -14.94 -15.90
C LEU A 13 0.16 -16.17 -15.79
N LYS A 14 -0.33 -17.33 -16.25
CA LYS A 14 0.44 -18.58 -16.30
C LYS A 14 1.67 -18.46 -17.19
N SER A 15 1.55 -17.91 -18.37
CA SER A 15 2.70 -17.72 -19.28
C SER A 15 3.76 -16.81 -18.68
N TRP A 16 3.37 -15.81 -17.90
CA TRP A 16 4.31 -14.94 -17.21
C TRP A 16 5.09 -15.65 -16.10
N THR A 17 4.55 -16.73 -15.50
CA THR A 17 5.29 -17.51 -14.47
C THR A 17 6.53 -18.20 -15.00
N GLU A 18 6.69 -18.35 -16.30
CA GLU A 18 7.89 -18.93 -16.92
C GLU A 18 9.15 -18.06 -16.71
N LYS A 19 8.96 -16.73 -16.59
CA LYS A 19 10.06 -15.76 -16.49
C LYS A 19 10.04 -14.94 -15.20
N TYR A 20 8.89 -14.83 -14.56
CA TYR A 20 8.66 -13.93 -13.43
C TYR A 20 8.05 -14.68 -12.24
N HIS A 21 8.33 -14.19 -11.05
CA HIS A 21 7.56 -14.55 -9.87
C HIS A 21 6.25 -13.73 -9.90
N VAL A 22 5.14 -14.35 -10.28
CA VAL A 22 3.85 -13.68 -10.38
C VAL A 22 3.12 -13.75 -9.05
N LEU A 23 2.83 -12.58 -8.47
CA LEU A 23 1.98 -12.42 -7.30
C LEU A 23 0.62 -11.87 -7.74
N ALA A 24 -0.45 -12.54 -7.35
CA ALA A 24 -1.81 -12.20 -7.75
C ALA A 24 -2.81 -12.40 -6.60
N PRO A 25 -4.02 -11.81 -6.68
CA PRO A 25 -5.06 -12.06 -5.69
C PRO A 25 -5.44 -13.55 -5.65
N SER A 26 -5.28 -14.16 -4.49
CA SER A 26 -5.52 -15.59 -4.25
C SER A 26 -6.49 -15.79 -3.10
N ARG A 27 -7.49 -16.65 -3.30
CA ARG A 27 -8.49 -16.99 -2.29
C ARG A 27 -7.97 -18.12 -1.41
N MET A 28 -7.94 -17.90 -0.13
CA MET A 28 -7.56 -18.88 0.88
C MET A 28 -8.72 -19.82 1.19
N THR A 29 -8.44 -20.95 1.81
CA THR A 29 -9.45 -21.96 2.21
C THR A 29 -10.49 -21.44 3.19
N ASN A 30 -10.14 -20.43 4.00
CA ASN A 30 -11.06 -19.74 4.93
C ASN A 30 -11.91 -18.64 4.25
N GLY A 31 -11.78 -18.46 2.93
CA GLY A 31 -12.48 -17.46 2.15
C GLY A 31 -11.81 -16.09 2.06
N ASP A 32 -10.76 -15.83 2.85
CA ASP A 32 -9.98 -14.60 2.75
C ASP A 32 -9.25 -14.50 1.41
N CYS A 33 -8.93 -13.29 1.01
CA CYS A 33 -8.10 -13.04 -0.16
C CYS A 33 -6.79 -12.38 0.26
N ILE A 34 -5.69 -12.89 -0.27
CA ILE A 34 -4.34 -12.34 -0.10
C ILE A 34 -3.64 -12.19 -1.46
N PHE A 35 -2.53 -11.45 -1.51
CA PHE A 35 -1.60 -11.53 -2.64
C PHE A 35 -0.61 -12.66 -2.37
N ASP A 36 -0.61 -13.67 -3.23
CA ASP A 36 0.27 -14.83 -3.13
C ASP A 36 0.80 -15.23 -4.51
N THR A 37 1.76 -16.15 -4.54
CA THR A 37 2.26 -16.74 -5.78
C THR A 37 1.09 -17.29 -6.60
N PHE A 38 1.02 -16.87 -7.87
CA PHE A 38 -0.08 -17.23 -8.74
C PHE A 38 -0.24 -18.74 -8.86
N GLN A 39 -1.46 -19.19 -8.60
CA GLN A 39 -1.96 -20.56 -8.80
C GLN A 39 -3.32 -20.45 -9.46
N GLU A 40 -3.57 -21.19 -10.55
CA GLU A 40 -4.84 -21.09 -11.30
C GLU A 40 -6.08 -21.39 -10.43
N GLU A 41 -5.94 -22.33 -9.49
CA GLU A 41 -7.01 -22.81 -8.62
C GLU A 41 -7.44 -21.78 -7.58
N SER A 42 -6.49 -21.06 -7.00
CA SER A 42 -6.75 -20.06 -5.95
C SER A 42 -6.94 -18.64 -6.50
N PHE A 43 -6.51 -18.39 -7.73
CA PHE A 43 -6.63 -17.06 -8.34
C PHE A 43 -8.07 -16.57 -8.43
N THR A 44 -8.28 -15.32 -8.02
CA THR A 44 -9.59 -14.69 -8.06
C THR A 44 -9.54 -13.22 -8.46
N LEU A 45 -10.51 -12.80 -9.25
CA LEU A 45 -10.79 -11.37 -9.52
C LEU A 45 -11.85 -10.81 -8.56
N ASP A 46 -12.57 -11.69 -7.86
CA ASP A 46 -13.50 -11.30 -6.81
C ASP A 46 -12.74 -11.09 -5.50
N TYR A 47 -12.16 -9.92 -5.36
CA TYR A 47 -11.44 -9.49 -4.15
C TYR A 47 -11.66 -7.99 -3.91
N LYS A 48 -11.68 -7.62 -2.66
CA LYS A 48 -11.77 -6.23 -2.21
C LYS A 48 -10.36 -5.66 -1.95
N LYS A 49 -10.08 -5.35 -0.70
CA LYS A 49 -8.80 -4.82 -0.22
C LYS A 49 -8.15 -5.84 0.72
N PRO A 50 -7.26 -6.71 0.23
CA PRO A 50 -6.59 -7.67 1.10
C PRO A 50 -5.86 -7.00 2.27
N PRO A 51 -5.84 -7.63 3.47
CA PRO A 51 -5.11 -7.10 4.63
C PRO A 51 -3.60 -7.19 4.45
N LEU A 52 -3.12 -8.25 3.81
CA LEU A 52 -1.72 -8.40 3.44
C LEU A 52 -1.45 -7.54 2.21
N LEU A 53 -0.58 -6.56 2.40
CA LEU A 53 -0.37 -5.48 1.46
C LEU A 53 0.70 -5.81 0.42
N PRO A 54 0.52 -5.31 -0.81
CA PRO A 54 1.55 -5.35 -1.85
C PRO A 54 2.89 -4.76 -1.41
N LYS A 55 2.92 -3.82 -0.47
CA LYS A 55 4.18 -3.25 0.05
C LYS A 55 5.12 -4.30 0.65
N ALA A 56 4.60 -5.45 1.13
CA ALA A 56 5.42 -6.55 1.65
C ALA A 56 6.39 -7.13 0.62
N VAL A 57 6.14 -6.91 -0.67
CA VAL A 57 7.07 -7.29 -1.75
C VAL A 57 8.35 -6.45 -1.68
N PHE A 58 8.24 -5.18 -1.34
CA PHE A 58 9.37 -4.23 -1.32
C PHE A 58 9.95 -4.05 0.08
N LEU A 59 9.10 -4.09 1.10
CA LEU A 59 9.43 -4.07 2.52
C LEU A 59 8.84 -5.30 3.18
N PRO A 60 9.52 -6.47 3.17
CA PRO A 60 9.05 -7.70 3.77
C PRO A 60 8.78 -7.58 5.28
N HIS A 61 7.87 -8.40 5.81
CA HIS A 61 7.56 -8.44 7.24
C HIS A 61 8.80 -8.71 8.10
N ASN A 62 9.71 -9.54 7.57
CA ASN A 62 11.02 -9.83 8.16
C ASN A 62 12.02 -10.00 7.02
N GLU A 63 13.20 -9.39 7.14
CA GLU A 63 14.21 -9.39 6.11
C GLU A 63 15.60 -9.36 6.72
N VAL A 64 16.42 -10.35 6.36
CA VAL A 64 17.85 -10.34 6.67
C VAL A 64 18.55 -9.34 5.76
N VAL A 65 19.27 -8.39 6.34
CA VAL A 65 20.04 -7.36 5.62
C VAL A 65 21.54 -7.65 5.63
N PHE A 66 22.04 -8.30 6.68
CA PHE A 66 23.42 -8.77 6.76
C PHE A 66 23.48 -10.17 7.34
N GLU A 67 24.38 -11.00 6.79
CA GLU A 67 24.90 -12.20 7.44
C GLU A 67 26.26 -11.91 8.05
N VAL A 68 26.51 -12.46 9.22
CA VAL A 68 27.82 -12.39 9.91
C VAL A 68 28.37 -13.80 10.01
N LYS A 69 29.56 -14.03 9.47
CA LYS A 69 30.31 -15.28 9.59
C LYS A 69 31.75 -14.98 10.02
N GLU A 70 32.18 -15.57 11.12
CA GLU A 70 33.53 -15.36 11.65
C GLU A 70 33.86 -13.84 11.82
N ASN A 71 32.90 -13.08 12.35
CA ASN A 71 32.96 -11.61 12.49
C ASN A 71 33.08 -10.83 11.16
N LYS A 72 32.84 -11.46 10.01
CA LYS A 72 32.80 -10.80 8.70
C LYS A 72 31.36 -10.58 8.28
N PHE A 73 31.06 -9.35 7.87
CA PHE A 73 29.74 -8.95 7.41
C PHE A 73 29.60 -9.18 5.90
N ARG A 74 28.50 -9.80 5.51
CA ARG A 74 28.08 -9.96 4.12
C ARG A 74 26.68 -9.39 3.95
N GLU A 75 26.55 -8.41 3.07
CA GLU A 75 25.25 -7.86 2.71
C GLU A 75 24.39 -8.91 1.98
N VAL A 76 23.10 -8.93 2.27
CA VAL A 76 22.13 -9.87 1.68
C VAL A 76 21.00 -9.05 1.03
N ILE A 77 21.00 -9.01 -0.30
CA ILE A 77 19.92 -8.40 -1.07
C ILE A 77 19.15 -9.48 -1.79
N TYR A 78 17.93 -9.76 -1.34
CA TYR A 78 17.08 -10.75 -1.96
C TYR A 78 16.02 -10.06 -2.83
N ALA A 79 16.20 -10.08 -4.14
CA ALA A 79 15.29 -9.50 -5.10
C ALA A 79 15.10 -10.40 -6.33
N ARG A 80 13.86 -10.61 -6.74
CA ARG A 80 13.46 -11.40 -7.92
C ARG A 80 12.77 -10.50 -8.93
N ASN A 81 12.79 -10.90 -10.20
CA ASN A 81 11.91 -10.31 -11.19
C ASN A 81 10.47 -10.72 -10.87
N THR A 82 9.68 -9.77 -10.39
CA THR A 82 8.34 -10.02 -9.84
C THR A 82 7.30 -9.27 -10.67
N ILE A 83 6.22 -9.93 -11.05
CA ILE A 83 4.99 -9.27 -11.50
C ILE A 83 4.02 -9.22 -10.33
N LEU A 84 3.61 -8.01 -9.97
CA LEU A 84 2.60 -7.78 -8.95
C LEU A 84 1.28 -7.41 -9.65
N PHE A 85 0.42 -8.41 -9.84
CA PHE A 85 -0.82 -8.26 -10.58
C PHE A 85 -2.01 -7.94 -9.69
N GLY A 86 -2.79 -6.94 -10.08
CA GLY A 86 -4.11 -6.70 -9.51
C GLY A 86 -4.12 -5.85 -8.24
N ILE A 87 -3.05 -5.11 -7.93
CA ILE A 87 -3.10 -4.15 -6.83
C ILE A 87 -4.11 -3.04 -7.12
N ARG A 88 -4.69 -2.44 -6.09
CA ARG A 88 -5.63 -1.33 -6.25
C ARG A 88 -4.89 0.00 -6.36
N SER A 89 -5.58 1.02 -6.89
CA SER A 89 -5.01 2.37 -7.06
C SER A 89 -4.49 2.96 -5.75
N CYS A 90 -5.19 2.76 -4.64
CA CYS A 90 -4.73 3.20 -3.32
C CYS A 90 -3.46 2.47 -2.85
N ASP A 91 -3.26 1.21 -3.26
CA ASP A 91 -2.01 0.49 -2.98
C ASP A 91 -0.86 1.04 -3.83
N MET A 92 -1.12 1.36 -5.10
CA MET A 92 -0.14 2.00 -5.98
C MET A 92 0.32 3.35 -5.42
N MET A 93 -0.63 4.21 -5.02
CA MET A 93 -0.31 5.50 -4.41
C MET A 93 0.43 5.33 -3.07
N GLY A 94 0.07 4.30 -2.29
CA GLY A 94 0.79 3.93 -1.08
C GLY A 94 2.23 3.49 -1.35
N LEU A 95 2.48 2.78 -2.44
CA LEU A 95 3.83 2.39 -2.87
C LEU A 95 4.65 3.62 -3.31
N LEU A 96 4.05 4.57 -4.02
CA LEU A 96 4.72 5.83 -4.37
C LEU A 96 5.13 6.62 -3.12
N GLN A 97 4.22 6.76 -2.15
CA GLN A 97 4.51 7.40 -0.87
C GLN A 97 5.62 6.68 -0.10
N SER A 98 5.58 5.34 -0.06
CA SER A 98 6.62 4.55 0.60
C SER A 98 7.95 4.67 -0.12
N THR A 99 7.95 4.72 -1.45
CA THR A 99 9.16 4.94 -2.25
C THR A 99 9.78 6.29 -1.95
N SER A 100 8.99 7.38 -2.02
CA SER A 100 9.47 8.73 -1.66
C SER A 100 10.09 8.74 -0.26
N PHE A 101 9.46 8.08 0.72
CA PHE A 101 10.01 7.99 2.07
C PHE A 101 11.32 7.19 2.15
N MET A 102 11.42 6.06 1.45
CA MET A 102 12.58 5.16 1.53
C MET A 102 13.79 5.63 0.71
N THR A 103 13.60 6.62 -0.18
CA THR A 103 14.66 7.10 -1.07
C THR A 103 15.03 8.58 -0.92
N ARG A 104 14.31 9.35 -0.07
CA ARG A 104 14.44 10.82 -0.02
C ARG A 104 15.78 11.35 0.49
N ASP A 105 16.29 10.79 1.60
CA ASP A 105 17.52 11.27 2.24
C ASP A 105 18.73 10.39 1.87
N ARG A 106 18.50 9.09 1.91
CA ARG A 106 19.41 8.05 1.45
C ARG A 106 18.58 6.92 0.86
N ASP A 107 19.06 6.37 -0.24
CA ASP A 107 18.40 5.26 -0.89
C ASP A 107 18.51 3.98 -0.04
N ASP A 108 17.35 3.41 0.33
CA ASP A 108 17.29 2.08 0.93
C ASP A 108 17.47 1.05 -0.19
N ILE A 109 18.68 0.56 -0.37
CA ILE A 109 19.05 -0.36 -1.45
C ILE A 109 18.24 -1.66 -1.43
N TYR A 110 17.83 -2.14 -0.24
CA TYR A 110 17.00 -3.35 -0.09
C TYR A 110 15.59 -3.13 -0.65
N TYR A 111 15.04 -1.93 -0.45
CA TYR A 111 13.76 -1.52 -1.00
C TYR A 111 13.86 -1.28 -2.51
N SER A 112 14.81 -0.43 -2.91
CA SER A 112 14.97 0.05 -4.29
C SER A 112 15.26 -1.08 -5.26
N THR A 113 16.17 -2.02 -4.91
CA THR A 113 16.49 -3.17 -5.77
C THR A 113 15.27 -4.05 -6.03
N LYS A 114 14.40 -4.27 -5.02
CA LYS A 114 13.14 -5.02 -5.23
C LYS A 114 12.17 -4.27 -6.12
N LYS A 115 12.05 -2.95 -5.92
CA LYS A 115 11.18 -2.10 -6.74
C LYS A 115 11.62 -2.06 -8.19
N GLU A 116 12.91 -1.94 -8.45
CA GLU A 116 13.48 -1.96 -9.80
C GLU A 116 13.20 -3.27 -10.55
N ARG A 117 13.07 -4.39 -9.83
CA ARG A 117 12.79 -5.71 -10.41
C ARG A 117 11.31 -6.05 -10.45
N ALA A 118 10.44 -5.14 -10.01
CA ALA A 118 9.01 -5.36 -10.01
C ALA A 118 8.35 -4.72 -11.22
N THR A 119 7.43 -5.45 -11.82
CA THR A 119 6.46 -4.95 -12.81
C THR A 119 5.10 -4.87 -12.12
N ILE A 120 4.51 -3.68 -12.11
CA ILE A 120 3.32 -3.39 -11.30
C ILE A 120 2.10 -3.25 -12.21
N ILE A 121 1.13 -4.14 -12.03
CA ILE A 121 -0.13 -4.15 -12.78
C ILE A 121 -1.27 -3.80 -11.84
N VAL A 122 -1.84 -2.63 -12.07
CA VAL A 122 -2.94 -2.08 -11.28
C VAL A 122 -4.28 -2.49 -11.87
N MET A 123 -5.23 -2.86 -11.03
CA MET A 123 -6.62 -3.04 -11.37
C MET A 123 -7.42 -1.84 -10.87
N ALA A 124 -7.97 -1.05 -11.79
CA ALA A 124 -8.85 0.08 -11.46
C ALA A 124 -10.06 -0.36 -10.64
N CYS A 125 -10.50 0.47 -9.71
CA CYS A 125 -11.69 0.18 -8.91
C CYS A 125 -12.95 0.70 -9.64
N PRO A 126 -13.97 -0.13 -9.85
CA PRO A 126 -15.24 0.30 -10.46
C PRO A 126 -16.12 1.12 -9.52
N GLY A 127 -15.72 1.26 -8.26
CA GLY A 127 -16.41 1.94 -7.17
C GLY A 127 -15.77 1.62 -5.82
N PRO A 128 -16.42 1.99 -4.69
CA PRO A 128 -15.90 1.72 -3.36
C PRO A 128 -15.82 0.23 -3.10
N GLN A 129 -14.72 -0.22 -2.51
CA GLN A 129 -14.54 -1.62 -2.16
C GLN A 129 -15.23 -1.97 -0.82
N ASN A 130 -15.53 -0.95 -0.03
CA ASN A 130 -16.34 -0.98 1.19
C ASN A 130 -16.74 0.46 1.58
N GLU A 131 -17.53 0.59 2.66
CA GLU A 131 -18.07 1.85 3.16
C GLU A 131 -16.99 2.83 3.69
N THR A 132 -15.80 2.34 3.99
CA THR A 132 -14.70 3.12 4.54
C THR A 132 -13.76 3.68 3.48
N CYS A 133 -14.03 3.46 2.18
CA CYS A 133 -13.26 4.03 1.08
C CYS A 133 -13.53 5.53 0.95
N PHE A 134 -12.45 6.33 0.93
CA PHE A 134 -12.49 7.78 0.65
C PHE A 134 -11.26 8.23 -0.18
N CYS A 135 -10.80 7.38 -1.08
CA CYS A 135 -9.59 7.65 -1.89
C CYS A 135 -9.75 8.83 -2.86
N THR A 136 -10.98 9.22 -3.20
CA THR A 136 -11.29 10.45 -3.94
C THR A 136 -10.88 11.70 -3.17
N THR A 137 -11.07 11.70 -1.83
CA THR A 137 -10.67 12.80 -0.94
C THR A 137 -9.16 13.00 -0.90
N THR A 138 -8.40 11.91 -1.02
CA THR A 138 -6.93 11.92 -0.96
C THR A 138 -6.27 11.87 -2.34
N LEU A 139 -7.06 11.96 -3.41
CA LEU A 139 -6.63 11.86 -4.81
C LEU A 139 -5.83 10.58 -5.13
N SER A 140 -6.06 9.51 -4.36
CA SER A 140 -5.32 8.24 -4.45
C SER A 140 -6.05 7.14 -5.23
N GLY A 141 -7.17 7.46 -5.81
CA GLY A 141 -8.01 6.54 -6.56
C GLY A 141 -9.34 7.17 -6.93
N PRO A 142 -10.26 6.41 -7.51
CA PRO A 142 -10.28 4.95 -7.72
C PRO A 142 -9.40 4.43 -8.85
N VAL A 143 -8.86 5.31 -9.68
CA VAL A 143 -8.01 4.98 -10.81
C VAL A 143 -6.62 5.57 -10.58
N ALA A 144 -5.58 4.73 -10.67
CA ALA A 144 -4.20 5.18 -10.55
C ALA A 144 -3.83 6.11 -11.71
N GLN A 145 -3.15 7.21 -11.40
CA GLN A 145 -2.74 8.19 -12.40
C GLN A 145 -1.30 7.95 -12.88
N ARG A 146 -0.46 7.27 -12.08
CA ARG A 146 0.96 7.04 -12.36
C ARG A 146 1.52 5.89 -11.54
N GLY A 147 2.77 5.49 -11.85
CA GLY A 147 3.56 4.54 -11.08
C GLY A 147 3.33 3.08 -11.45
N PHE A 148 2.36 2.78 -12.29
CA PHE A 148 2.08 1.44 -12.81
C PHE A 148 2.82 1.18 -14.12
N ASP A 149 3.04 -0.10 -14.40
CA ASP A 149 3.50 -0.55 -15.73
C ASP A 149 2.30 -0.83 -16.64
N LEU A 150 1.24 -1.42 -16.09
CA LEU A 150 -0.05 -1.61 -16.77
C LEU A 150 -1.21 -1.26 -15.83
N LEU A 151 -2.25 -0.66 -16.40
CA LEU A 151 -3.51 -0.37 -15.70
C LEU A 151 -4.66 -1.04 -16.41
N PHE A 152 -5.34 -1.94 -15.71
CA PHE A 152 -6.46 -2.73 -16.23
C PHE A 152 -7.79 -2.14 -15.79
N PHE A 153 -8.71 -1.98 -16.73
CA PHE A 153 -10.11 -1.61 -16.52
C PHE A 153 -10.99 -2.81 -16.83
N ASP A 154 -11.68 -3.36 -15.85
CA ASP A 154 -12.63 -4.47 -16.03
C ASP A 154 -13.92 -3.94 -16.63
N MET A 155 -14.19 -4.29 -17.90
CA MET A 155 -15.39 -3.91 -18.64
C MET A 155 -16.45 -5.04 -18.66
N GLY A 156 -16.31 -6.04 -17.81
CA GLY A 156 -17.17 -7.22 -17.73
C GLY A 156 -16.60 -8.42 -18.47
N ASN A 157 -16.72 -8.48 -19.78
CA ASN A 157 -16.19 -9.60 -20.59
C ASN A 157 -14.72 -9.42 -20.97
N ASP A 158 -14.26 -8.18 -21.04
CA ASP A 158 -12.95 -7.81 -21.50
C ASP A 158 -12.29 -6.82 -20.54
N PHE A 159 -10.97 -6.74 -20.59
CA PHE A 159 -10.19 -5.66 -19.99
C PHE A 159 -9.75 -4.68 -21.07
N ILE A 160 -9.82 -3.38 -20.77
CA ILE A 160 -9.06 -2.36 -21.48
C ILE A 160 -7.79 -2.11 -20.69
N ILE A 161 -6.65 -2.02 -21.39
CA ILE A 161 -5.33 -1.93 -20.76
C ILE A 161 -4.63 -0.66 -21.23
N GLU A 162 -4.31 0.20 -20.27
CA GLU A 162 -3.46 1.37 -20.43
C GLU A 162 -2.02 1.00 -20.07
N THR A 163 -1.06 1.45 -20.88
CA THR A 163 0.37 1.18 -20.70
C THR A 163 1.05 2.38 -20.05
N GLY A 164 1.71 2.15 -18.92
CA GLY A 164 2.40 3.17 -18.13
C GLY A 164 3.92 3.19 -18.29
N SER A 165 4.54 2.12 -18.83
CA SER A 165 5.98 2.00 -18.99
C SER A 165 6.39 1.10 -20.16
N ASP A 166 7.69 1.11 -20.49
CA ASP A 166 8.23 0.21 -21.52
C ASP A 166 8.18 -1.27 -21.08
N ARG A 167 8.33 -1.57 -19.78
CA ARG A 167 8.10 -2.93 -19.24
C ARG A 167 6.67 -3.40 -19.49
N GLY A 168 5.70 -2.51 -19.30
CA GLY A 168 4.30 -2.80 -19.62
C GLY A 168 4.12 -3.10 -21.10
N LYS A 169 4.76 -2.33 -22.01
CA LYS A 169 4.73 -2.60 -23.46
C LYS A 169 5.32 -3.96 -23.80
N GLU A 170 6.45 -4.30 -23.17
CA GLU A 170 7.12 -5.61 -23.37
C GLU A 170 6.19 -6.76 -22.98
N LEU A 171 5.49 -6.68 -21.84
CA LEU A 171 4.54 -7.71 -21.43
C LEU A 171 3.37 -7.87 -22.41
N LEU A 172 2.94 -6.78 -23.07
CA LEU A 172 1.85 -6.81 -24.04
C LEU A 172 2.29 -7.21 -25.44
N SER A 173 3.60 -7.38 -25.68
CA SER A 173 4.13 -7.77 -26.99
C SER A 173 3.85 -9.24 -27.35
N SER A 174 3.59 -10.07 -26.34
CA SER A 174 3.29 -11.50 -26.48
C SER A 174 2.00 -11.85 -25.76
N GLY A 175 1.17 -12.69 -26.35
CA GLY A 175 -0.11 -13.12 -25.75
C GLY A 175 -1.33 -12.68 -26.56
N PRO A 176 -2.54 -12.97 -26.09
CA PRO A 176 -3.81 -12.74 -26.78
C PRO A 176 -4.31 -11.29 -26.63
N PHE A 177 -3.41 -10.32 -26.65
CA PHE A 177 -3.76 -8.90 -26.59
C PHE A 177 -4.11 -8.39 -27.98
N THR A 178 -5.25 -7.72 -28.09
CA THR A 178 -5.71 -7.11 -29.33
C THR A 178 -5.61 -5.60 -29.28
N ASP A 179 -5.38 -4.98 -30.44
CA ASP A 179 -5.41 -3.52 -30.53
C ASP A 179 -6.84 -3.02 -30.46
N MET A 180 -7.04 -1.94 -29.73
CA MET A 180 -8.30 -1.26 -29.57
C MET A 180 -8.15 0.20 -30.01
N ASP A 181 -9.14 0.72 -30.73
CA ASP A 181 -9.20 2.13 -31.11
C ASP A 181 -9.10 3.03 -29.86
N ASP A 182 -8.22 4.01 -29.90
CA ASP A 182 -7.91 4.84 -28.73
C ASP A 182 -9.09 5.76 -28.34
N ASN A 183 -9.90 6.22 -29.29
CA ASN A 183 -11.07 7.06 -29.01
C ASN A 183 -12.14 6.24 -28.29
N LEU A 184 -12.46 5.07 -28.85
CA LEU A 184 -13.45 4.16 -28.25
C LEU A 184 -13.01 3.69 -26.84
N ALA A 185 -11.73 3.36 -26.68
CA ALA A 185 -11.17 2.99 -25.37
C ALA A 185 -11.26 4.17 -24.39
N GLY A 186 -10.91 5.39 -24.85
CA GLY A 186 -10.96 6.60 -24.03
C GLY A 186 -12.38 6.92 -23.54
N GLU A 187 -13.40 6.80 -24.37
CA GLU A 187 -14.80 7.00 -23.97
C GLU A 187 -15.25 5.99 -22.92
N LYS A 188 -14.92 4.71 -23.09
CA LYS A 188 -15.25 3.65 -22.13
C LYS A 188 -14.54 3.87 -20.79
N ILE A 189 -13.25 4.20 -20.82
CA ILE A 189 -12.46 4.51 -19.62
C ILE A 189 -13.02 5.75 -18.92
N LYS A 190 -13.38 6.79 -19.65
CA LYS A 190 -14.01 7.99 -19.08
C LYS A 190 -15.29 7.64 -18.34
N THR A 191 -16.19 6.90 -18.98
CA THR A 191 -17.45 6.44 -18.37
C THR A 191 -17.19 5.63 -17.11
N PHE A 192 -16.20 4.73 -17.12
CA PHE A 192 -15.77 3.95 -15.95
C PHE A 192 -15.28 4.86 -14.83
N LYS A 193 -14.38 5.81 -15.14
CA LYS A 193 -13.81 6.77 -14.18
C LYS A 193 -14.90 7.64 -13.55
N ASP A 194 -15.77 8.22 -14.35
CA ASP A 194 -16.84 9.11 -13.89
C ASP A 194 -17.80 8.39 -12.94
N LYS A 195 -18.17 7.15 -13.25
CA LYS A 195 -18.98 6.31 -12.37
C LYS A 195 -18.24 6.01 -11.06
N ALA A 196 -17.00 5.54 -11.15
CA ALA A 196 -16.24 5.13 -9.99
C ALA A 196 -15.97 6.29 -9.01
N VAL A 197 -15.70 7.49 -9.53
CA VAL A 197 -15.51 8.71 -8.71
C VAL A 197 -16.82 9.14 -8.04
N ARG A 198 -17.94 9.13 -8.78
CA ARG A 198 -19.26 9.51 -8.23
C ARG A 198 -19.68 8.57 -7.09
N ASP A 199 -19.36 7.29 -7.17
CA ASP A 199 -19.80 6.28 -6.22
C ASP A 199 -18.94 6.26 -4.94
N ILE A 200 -17.79 6.97 -4.90
CA ILE A 200 -16.94 7.10 -3.71
C ILE A 200 -17.11 8.49 -3.08
N PRO A 201 -17.55 8.58 -1.82
CA PRO A 201 -17.83 9.85 -1.19
C PRO A 201 -16.57 10.70 -1.00
N VAL A 202 -16.68 12.00 -1.26
CA VAL A 202 -15.72 13.00 -0.78
C VAL A 202 -16.03 13.29 0.69
N VAL A 203 -15.02 13.23 1.53
CA VAL A 203 -15.16 13.40 2.98
C VAL A 203 -14.45 14.68 3.41
N ASP A 204 -15.19 15.78 3.47
CA ASP A 204 -14.67 17.11 3.81
C ASP A 204 -14.03 17.18 5.20
N GLU A 205 -14.49 16.34 6.13
CA GLU A 205 -13.93 16.24 7.48
C GLU A 205 -12.45 15.89 7.47
N VAL A 206 -11.98 15.12 6.48
CA VAL A 206 -10.55 14.79 6.34
C VAL A 206 -9.75 16.07 6.04
N HIS A 207 -10.18 16.89 5.10
CA HIS A 207 -9.50 18.14 4.76
C HIS A 207 -9.58 19.16 5.92
N LYS A 208 -10.72 19.22 6.62
CA LYS A 208 -10.86 20.07 7.82
C LYS A 208 -9.92 19.62 8.93
N ALA A 209 -9.83 18.30 9.17
CA ALA A 209 -8.92 17.73 10.16
C ALA A 209 -7.45 18.00 9.82
N MET A 210 -7.07 17.90 8.54
CA MET A 210 -5.71 18.27 8.09
C MET A 210 -5.38 19.72 8.42
N ARG A 211 -6.30 20.65 8.15
CA ARG A 211 -6.11 22.09 8.51
C ARG A 211 -6.01 22.29 10.01
N ARG A 212 -6.95 21.72 10.81
CA ARG A 212 -6.89 21.83 12.29
C ARG A 212 -5.61 21.28 12.89
N LEU A 213 -5.10 20.15 12.35
CA LEU A 213 -3.81 19.60 12.79
C LEU A 213 -2.65 20.53 12.43
N LYS A 214 -2.65 21.10 11.22
CA LYS A 214 -1.63 22.06 10.77
C LYS A 214 -1.61 23.32 11.63
N ASP A 215 -2.78 23.82 12.01
CA ASP A 215 -2.94 25.03 12.80
C ASP A 215 -2.81 24.77 14.32
N GLY A 216 -2.53 23.52 14.74
CA GLY A 216 -2.42 23.14 16.13
C GLY A 216 -3.74 23.18 16.91
N MET A 217 -4.88 23.14 16.20
CA MET A 217 -6.21 23.31 16.78
C MET A 217 -6.92 22.00 17.11
N ALA A 218 -6.26 20.86 17.01
CA ALA A 218 -6.84 19.57 17.42
C ALA A 218 -6.76 19.42 18.93
N ASP A 219 -7.92 19.25 19.60
CA ASP A 219 -7.98 19.13 21.08
C ASP A 219 -7.29 17.84 21.55
N GLU A 220 -6.53 17.93 22.65
CA GLU A 220 -5.87 16.78 23.28
C GLU A 220 -6.87 15.71 23.75
N LYS A 221 -8.10 16.10 24.09
CA LYS A 221 -9.19 15.17 24.49
C LYS A 221 -9.52 14.15 23.40
N VAL A 222 -9.36 14.49 22.13
CA VAL A 222 -9.53 13.54 21.01
C VAL A 222 -8.53 12.38 21.14
N TRP A 223 -7.28 12.72 21.44
CA TRP A 223 -6.21 11.72 21.57
C TRP A 223 -6.36 10.88 22.83
N GLU A 224 -6.77 11.48 23.92
CA GLU A 224 -7.08 10.77 25.18
C GLU A 224 -8.24 9.80 24.97
N TYR A 225 -9.31 10.24 24.32
CA TYR A 225 -10.47 9.40 24.02
C TYR A 225 -10.08 8.15 23.21
N PHE A 226 -9.39 8.34 22.09
CA PHE A 226 -8.94 7.21 21.28
C PHE A 226 -7.83 6.40 21.98
N GLY A 227 -6.98 7.05 22.77
CA GLY A 227 -5.94 6.38 23.57
C GLY A 227 -6.51 5.37 24.55
N ARG A 228 -7.62 5.72 25.23
CA ARG A 228 -8.34 4.80 26.13
C ARG A 228 -9.03 3.64 25.43
N LYS A 229 -9.48 3.84 24.17
CA LYS A 229 -10.13 2.78 23.37
C LYS A 229 -9.13 1.83 22.71
N CYS A 230 -7.91 2.27 22.45
CA CYS A 230 -6.93 1.52 21.66
C CYS A 230 -6.37 0.33 22.44
N ILE A 231 -6.53 -0.86 21.87
CA ILE A 231 -6.00 -2.13 22.44
C ILE A 231 -4.52 -2.39 22.09
N VAL A 232 -3.85 -1.45 21.44
CA VAL A 232 -2.41 -1.50 21.10
C VAL A 232 -2.01 -2.70 20.22
N CYS A 233 -2.90 -3.21 19.36
CA CYS A 233 -2.61 -4.37 18.50
C CYS A 233 -1.69 -4.08 17.31
N GLY A 234 -1.43 -2.79 16.96
CA GLY A 234 -0.60 -2.40 15.81
C GLY A 234 -1.26 -2.61 14.44
N GLY A 235 -2.39 -3.30 14.35
CA GLY A 235 -3.05 -3.69 13.10
C GLY A 235 -3.25 -2.54 12.11
N CYS A 236 -3.64 -1.36 12.58
CA CYS A 236 -3.82 -0.17 11.74
C CYS A 236 -2.51 0.34 11.09
N ALA A 237 -1.33 -0.02 11.60
CA ALA A 237 -0.05 0.25 10.96
C ALA A 237 0.30 -0.86 9.96
N PHE A 238 0.05 -2.11 10.30
CA PHE A 238 0.38 -3.26 9.45
C PHE A 238 -0.48 -3.31 8.18
N VAL A 239 -1.78 -3.01 8.26
CA VAL A 239 -2.67 -2.95 7.09
C VAL A 239 -2.59 -1.63 6.31
N CYS A 240 -1.71 -0.71 6.69
CA CYS A 240 -1.60 0.59 6.02
C CYS A 240 -0.57 0.56 4.90
N PRO A 241 -0.94 0.92 3.66
CA PRO A 241 0.00 0.91 2.53
C PRO A 241 1.09 1.99 2.62
N THR A 242 0.89 3.02 3.46
CA THR A 242 1.85 4.13 3.66
C THR A 242 2.59 4.07 5.00
N CYS A 243 2.48 2.98 5.78
CA CYS A 243 3.28 2.81 6.99
C CYS A 243 4.54 2.02 6.67
N THR A 244 5.69 2.58 7.07
CA THR A 244 7.03 2.03 6.80
C THR A 244 7.83 1.80 8.08
N CYS A 245 7.18 1.76 9.25
CA CYS A 245 7.85 1.51 10.51
C CYS A 245 8.45 0.10 10.55
N PHE A 246 9.71 -0.02 10.88
CA PHE A 246 10.41 -1.28 11.11
C PHE A 246 11.39 -1.13 12.28
N ASN A 247 11.74 -2.26 12.89
CA ASN A 247 12.81 -2.39 13.87
C ASN A 247 13.97 -3.13 13.23
N VAL A 248 15.20 -2.80 13.64
CA VAL A 248 16.42 -3.52 13.26
C VAL A 248 16.91 -4.28 14.48
N TYR A 249 17.26 -5.54 14.29
CA TYR A 249 17.74 -6.39 15.38
C TYR A 249 18.83 -7.33 14.90
N ASP A 250 19.69 -7.73 15.85
CA ASP A 250 20.73 -8.72 15.64
C ASP A 250 20.32 -10.04 16.29
N GLN A 251 20.51 -11.13 15.58
CA GLN A 251 20.30 -12.48 16.09
C GLN A 251 21.61 -13.28 15.94
N GLU A 252 22.25 -13.55 17.07
CA GLU A 252 23.43 -14.42 17.12
C GLU A 252 23.03 -15.88 17.06
N SER A 253 23.70 -16.66 16.23
CA SER A 253 23.52 -18.11 16.14
C SER A 253 24.65 -18.89 16.81
N ALA A 254 25.87 -18.34 16.85
CA ALA A 254 27.05 -18.80 17.56
C ALA A 254 28.02 -17.63 17.69
N PRO A 255 29.04 -17.67 18.58
CA PRO A 255 30.02 -16.61 18.69
C PRO A 255 30.61 -16.18 17.33
N GLY A 256 30.45 -14.91 16.99
CA GLY A 256 30.91 -14.36 15.72
C GLY A 256 30.09 -14.72 14.48
N ASN A 257 28.94 -15.41 14.65
CA ASN A 257 28.04 -15.78 13.57
C ASN A 257 26.59 -15.36 13.89
N GLY A 258 25.90 -14.85 12.90
CA GLY A 258 24.53 -14.40 13.10
C GLY A 258 23.97 -13.65 11.90
N VAL A 259 22.89 -12.93 12.12
CA VAL A 259 22.25 -12.07 11.13
C VAL A 259 21.85 -10.76 11.75
N ARG A 260 21.91 -9.69 10.95
CA ARG A 260 21.16 -8.47 11.21
C ARG A 260 19.93 -8.49 10.33
N ALA A 261 18.77 -8.31 10.94
CA ALA A 261 17.51 -8.31 10.24
C ALA A 261 16.67 -7.07 10.57
N ARG A 262 15.71 -6.76 9.71
CA ARG A 262 14.66 -5.80 10.01
C ARG A 262 13.29 -6.48 9.95
N ALA A 263 12.41 -6.09 10.86
CA ALA A 263 11.04 -6.58 10.90
C ALA A 263 10.07 -5.42 11.03
N TRP A 264 8.85 -5.58 10.46
CA TRP A 264 7.81 -4.56 10.65
C TRP A 264 7.56 -4.29 12.12
N ASP A 265 7.36 -3.01 12.41
CA ASP A 265 7.03 -2.52 13.75
C ASP A 265 5.89 -1.50 13.64
N ALA A 266 5.40 -1.01 14.76
CA ALA A 266 4.33 -0.04 14.80
C ALA A 266 4.68 1.13 15.74
N CYS A 267 4.55 2.34 15.23
CA CYS A 267 4.71 3.56 16.05
C CYS A 267 3.72 3.66 17.23
N LEU A 268 2.77 2.71 17.32
CA LEU A 268 1.80 2.57 18.41
C LEU A 268 2.34 1.76 19.58
N TYR A 269 3.44 1.03 19.40
CA TYR A 269 4.04 0.25 20.48
C TYR A 269 4.92 1.11 21.39
N GLY A 270 4.83 0.88 22.70
CA GLY A 270 5.60 1.64 23.67
C GLY A 270 7.11 1.48 23.53
N GLY A 271 7.57 0.35 22.98
CA GLY A 271 8.99 0.09 22.72
C GLY A 271 9.56 0.79 21.49
N PHE A 272 8.73 1.12 20.50
CA PHE A 272 9.17 1.62 19.20
C PHE A 272 10.01 2.91 19.24
N THR A 273 9.66 3.83 20.16
CA THR A 273 10.38 5.10 20.31
C THR A 273 11.11 5.21 21.64
N ARG A 274 11.22 4.12 22.40
CA ARG A 274 11.95 4.13 23.66
C ARG A 274 13.46 4.12 23.37
N GLU A 275 14.15 5.11 23.93
CA GLU A 275 15.59 5.27 23.83
C GLU A 275 16.33 4.30 24.74
N ALA A 276 17.63 4.09 24.48
CA ALA A 276 18.50 3.26 25.32
C ALA A 276 18.58 3.77 26.79
N SER A 277 18.40 5.07 26.99
CA SER A 277 18.28 5.71 28.31
C SER A 277 17.04 5.28 29.10
N GLY A 278 16.08 4.61 28.47
CA GLY A 278 14.75 4.32 29.01
C GLY A 278 13.73 5.44 28.79
N HIS A 279 14.17 6.63 28.37
CA HIS A 279 13.25 7.72 28.03
C HIS A 279 12.38 7.35 26.82
N ASN A 280 11.11 7.76 26.84
CA ASN A 280 10.20 7.60 25.73
C ASN A 280 9.51 8.94 25.41
N PRO A 281 9.80 9.58 24.27
CA PRO A 281 9.18 10.85 23.88
C PRO A 281 7.67 10.73 23.64
N ARG A 282 7.12 9.50 23.55
CA ARG A 282 5.69 9.21 23.39
C ARG A 282 5.22 8.18 24.41
N PRO A 283 5.17 8.57 25.70
CA PRO A 283 4.97 7.60 26.79
C PRO A 283 3.54 7.05 26.84
N THR A 284 2.54 7.80 26.37
CA THR A 284 1.12 7.41 26.43
C THR A 284 0.59 6.89 25.09
N GLN A 285 -0.47 6.09 25.13
CA GLN A 285 -1.13 5.64 23.90
C GLN A 285 -1.77 6.80 23.14
N ALA A 286 -2.26 7.82 23.83
CA ALA A 286 -2.76 9.06 23.24
C ALA A 286 -1.69 9.75 22.38
N SER A 287 -0.48 9.94 22.92
CA SER A 287 0.63 10.59 22.20
C SER A 287 1.11 9.77 20.99
N ARG A 288 1.08 8.44 21.07
CA ARG A 288 1.41 7.56 19.95
C ARG A 288 0.35 7.59 18.84
N LEU A 289 -0.94 7.58 19.20
CA LEU A 289 -2.04 7.73 18.23
C LEU A 289 -2.02 9.10 17.56
N LYS A 290 -1.81 10.18 18.32
CA LYS A 290 -1.61 11.52 17.78
C LYS A 290 -0.54 11.52 16.72
N ARG A 291 0.67 11.04 17.02
CA ARG A 291 1.79 10.98 16.07
C ARG A 291 1.46 10.16 14.82
N ARG A 292 0.77 9.02 14.98
CA ARG A 292 0.34 8.23 13.83
C ARG A 292 -0.54 9.04 12.88
N HIS A 293 -1.50 9.80 13.39
CA HIS A 293 -2.41 10.57 12.56
C HIS A 293 -1.77 11.85 12.01
N GLU A 294 -0.84 12.44 12.74
CA GLU A 294 0.02 13.51 12.21
C GLU A 294 0.85 13.03 11.02
N HIS A 295 1.41 11.81 11.05
CA HIS A 295 2.07 11.21 9.88
C HIS A 295 1.12 11.09 8.68
N LYS A 296 -0.16 10.73 8.91
CA LYS A 296 -1.14 10.54 7.84
C LYS A 296 -1.72 11.83 7.29
N LEU A 297 -1.94 12.81 8.13
CA LEU A 297 -2.71 14.00 7.79
C LEU A 297 -1.87 15.29 7.76
N LEU A 298 -0.61 15.24 8.21
CA LEU A 298 0.24 16.42 8.30
C LEU A 298 1.65 16.18 7.72
N TYR A 299 2.46 15.28 8.30
CA TYR A 299 3.90 15.24 7.98
C TYR A 299 4.27 14.54 6.66
N HIS A 300 3.50 13.55 6.23
CA HIS A 300 3.73 12.83 4.99
C HIS A 300 2.90 13.34 3.82
N ASN A 301 2.47 14.60 3.89
CA ASN A 301 1.79 15.26 2.79
C ASN A 301 2.81 16.16 2.09
N GLU A 302 3.22 15.77 0.90
CA GLU A 302 4.06 16.61 0.06
C GLU A 302 3.23 17.76 -0.48
N THR A 303 3.73 18.96 -0.31
CA THR A 303 3.05 20.20 -0.73
C THR A 303 3.38 20.59 -2.16
N ASP A 304 4.25 19.85 -2.85
CA ASP A 304 4.62 20.15 -4.21
C ASP A 304 3.52 19.75 -5.19
N ILE A 305 3.00 20.74 -5.90
CA ILE A 305 1.73 20.72 -6.63
C ILE A 305 1.70 19.70 -7.78
N GLN A 306 2.84 19.22 -8.25
CA GLN A 306 2.90 18.27 -9.36
C GLN A 306 2.86 16.81 -8.94
N GLU A 307 3.13 16.49 -7.68
CA GLU A 307 3.23 15.13 -7.17
C GLU A 307 2.60 14.94 -5.79
N SER A 308 1.43 15.54 -5.52
CA SER A 308 0.81 15.46 -4.20
C SER A 308 0.67 14.00 -3.73
N LEU A 309 1.61 13.58 -2.89
CA LEU A 309 1.54 12.34 -2.16
C LEU A 309 0.94 12.65 -0.79
N CYS A 310 -0.11 11.93 -0.43
CA CYS A 310 -0.73 12.06 0.88
C CYS A 310 -0.31 10.92 1.79
N GLY A 311 -0.01 11.21 3.04
CA GLY A 311 0.29 10.20 4.06
C GLY A 311 -0.85 9.22 4.30
N CYS A 312 -2.07 9.57 3.89
CA CYS A 312 -3.24 8.69 3.87
C CYS A 312 -3.78 8.58 2.44
N VAL A 313 -3.94 7.35 1.95
CA VAL A 313 -4.49 7.05 0.61
C VAL A 313 -6.00 6.74 0.63
N GLY A 314 -6.70 7.05 1.70
CA GLY A 314 -8.15 6.89 1.79
C GLY A 314 -8.68 5.45 1.59
N CYS A 315 -7.84 4.44 1.78
CA CYS A 315 -8.22 3.05 1.54
C CYS A 315 -9.17 2.45 2.60
N GLY A 316 -9.29 3.06 3.78
CA GLY A 316 -10.17 2.62 4.87
C GLY A 316 -9.75 1.36 5.63
N ARG A 317 -8.67 0.65 5.24
CA ARG A 317 -8.26 -0.60 5.93
C ARG A 317 -8.08 -0.44 7.43
N CYS A 318 -7.54 0.70 7.88
CA CYS A 318 -7.34 0.94 9.31
C CYS A 318 -8.66 1.04 10.10
N SER A 319 -9.76 1.40 9.46
CA SER A 319 -11.11 1.37 10.04
C SER A 319 -11.68 -0.05 10.02
N ASP A 320 -11.53 -0.76 8.89
CA ASP A 320 -12.10 -2.10 8.66
C ASP A 320 -11.50 -3.16 9.59
N TYR A 321 -10.18 -3.12 9.75
CA TYR A 321 -9.42 -4.13 10.53
C TYR A 321 -9.19 -3.72 11.99
N CYS A 322 -9.71 -2.58 12.44
CA CYS A 322 -9.62 -2.17 13.84
C CYS A 322 -10.81 -2.69 14.63
N PRO A 323 -10.62 -3.59 15.64
CA PRO A 323 -11.71 -4.16 16.41
C PRO A 323 -12.48 -3.11 17.21
N VAL A 324 -11.89 -1.95 17.46
CA VAL A 324 -12.51 -0.82 18.18
C VAL A 324 -12.76 0.40 17.26
N ARG A 325 -12.63 0.21 15.96
CA ARG A 325 -12.88 1.22 14.90
C ARG A 325 -12.18 2.56 15.15
N ILE A 326 -10.84 2.52 15.23
CA ILE A 326 -9.98 3.70 15.28
C ILE A 326 -9.18 3.79 13.98
N GLY A 327 -9.83 4.21 12.90
CA GLY A 327 -9.19 4.48 11.63
C GLY A 327 -8.94 5.97 11.43
N THR A 328 -8.28 6.32 10.33
CA THR A 328 -8.00 7.73 10.00
C THR A 328 -9.28 8.52 9.75
N LEU A 329 -10.31 7.89 9.19
CA LEU A 329 -11.60 8.52 8.92
C LEU A 329 -12.33 8.89 10.22
N GLU A 330 -12.41 7.95 11.17
CA GLU A 330 -13.07 8.18 12.47
C GLU A 330 -12.36 9.25 13.27
N VAL A 331 -11.02 9.24 13.26
CA VAL A 331 -10.22 10.26 13.95
C VAL A 331 -10.39 11.63 13.29
N ALA A 332 -10.40 11.71 11.95
CA ALA A 332 -10.63 12.98 11.25
C ALA A 332 -12.01 13.57 11.60
N ARG A 333 -13.04 12.73 11.64
CA ARG A 333 -14.39 13.17 12.04
C ARG A 333 -14.44 13.67 13.47
N GLU A 334 -13.73 13.03 14.40
CA GLU A 334 -13.69 13.47 15.80
C GLU A 334 -12.97 14.81 15.96
N ILE A 335 -11.82 14.99 15.26
CA ILE A 335 -11.08 16.27 15.26
C ILE A 335 -11.96 17.47 14.85
N VAL A 336 -12.97 17.28 14.03
CA VAL A 336 -13.81 18.38 13.49
C VAL A 336 -15.15 18.54 14.18
N LYS A 337 -15.51 17.71 15.15
CA LYS A 337 -16.78 17.81 15.91
C LYS A 337 -16.83 18.99 16.86
N GLU A 338 -15.71 19.61 17.16
CA GLU A 338 -15.57 20.72 18.11
C GLU A 338 -15.72 22.09 17.46
#